data_e6b2d10432be5a63e9eee7ec56cef2f4
#
_entry.id   e6b2d10432be5a63e9eee7ec56cef2f4
#
_cell.length_a   1.000
_cell.length_b   1.000
_cell.length_c   1.000
_cell.angle_alpha   90.00
_cell.angle_beta   90.00
_cell.angle_gamma   90.00
#
_symmetry.space_group_name_H-M   'P 1'
#
loop_
_entity.id
_entity.type
_entity.pdbx_description
1 polymer ?
#
loop_
_entity_poly.entity_id
_entity_poly.type
_entity_poly.pdbx_seq_one_letter_code
_entity_poly.pdbx_strand_id
1 'polypeptide(L)'
;MGYMEGKCSRCGEAVKEKSNMWAYGSPIRICPFCKQEYLDRRWREVAVQGFDPKSTSPLYYIKAFFICLAALAVSGGWTWYTVHYHHEYYTSMVAVIIVSSIGAVGCLVLALAVALGFMKKDNEKYMRESEMRMRDPEYVKKLRECGYQIPAKYFTETIGTEPENRY
;
A
#
# COMPACT_ATOMS: atom_id res chain seq x y z
N MET A 1 3.47 -3.61 11.95
CA MET A 1 3.08 -2.20 12.06
C MET A 1 4.33 -1.35 11.96
N GLY A 2 4.40 -0.42 11.03
CA GLY A 2 5.54 0.48 10.83
C GLY A 2 5.20 1.90 11.30
N TYR A 3 6.22 2.73 11.47
CA TYR A 3 6.03 4.17 11.60
C TYR A 3 6.29 4.83 10.25
N MET A 4 5.42 5.73 9.84
CA MET A 4 5.63 6.59 8.69
C MET A 4 6.09 7.96 9.18
N GLU A 5 7.22 8.42 8.66
CA GLU A 5 7.75 9.73 8.94
C GLU A 5 7.46 10.67 7.77
N GLY A 6 6.85 11.81 8.03
CA GLY A 6 6.55 12.81 7.03
C GLY A 6 6.60 14.20 7.61
N LYS A 7 6.70 15.19 6.75
CA LYS A 7 6.73 16.60 7.17
C LYS A 7 5.35 17.22 7.01
N CYS A 8 4.90 17.93 8.03
CA CYS A 8 3.72 18.77 7.93
C CYS A 8 3.95 19.88 6.92
N SER A 9 3.07 20.04 5.93
CA SER A 9 3.18 21.10 4.92
C SER A 9 2.97 22.52 5.47
N ARG A 10 2.45 22.64 6.69
CA ARG A 10 2.15 23.92 7.35
C ARG A 10 3.29 24.41 8.24
N CYS A 11 3.80 23.55 9.13
CA CYS A 11 4.84 23.94 10.10
C CYS A 11 6.23 23.35 9.79
N GLY A 12 6.34 22.44 8.82
CA GLY A 12 7.62 21.81 8.44
C GLY A 12 8.09 20.70 9.39
N GLU A 13 7.44 20.52 10.56
CA GLU A 13 7.83 19.52 11.54
C GLU A 13 7.63 18.10 11.06
N ALA A 14 8.54 17.20 11.48
CA ALA A 14 8.48 15.79 11.14
C ALA A 14 7.42 15.10 12.01
N VAL A 15 6.37 14.60 11.35
CA VAL A 15 5.27 13.85 12.01
C VAL A 15 5.52 12.37 11.86
N LYS A 16 5.69 11.68 13.02
CA LYS A 16 5.77 10.21 13.08
C LYS A 16 4.40 9.65 13.44
N GLU A 17 3.79 8.96 12.53
CA GLU A 17 2.50 8.30 12.76
C GLU A 17 2.61 6.79 12.62
N LYS A 18 1.84 6.10 13.47
CA LYS A 18 1.68 4.64 13.37
C LYS A 18 0.81 4.34 12.16
N SER A 19 1.38 3.64 11.18
CA SER A 19 0.65 3.24 9.98
C SER A 19 0.14 1.81 10.09
N ASN A 20 -0.97 1.53 9.42
CA ASN A 20 -1.31 0.17 9.06
C ASN A 20 -0.38 -0.33 7.93
N MET A 21 -0.39 -1.64 7.66
CA MET A 21 0.51 -2.27 6.69
C MET A 21 0.48 -1.62 5.29
N TRP A 22 -0.65 -1.05 4.89
CA TRP A 22 -0.89 -0.51 3.55
C TRP A 22 -1.07 1.00 3.51
N ALA A 23 -0.96 1.66 4.66
CA ALA A 23 -1.24 3.09 4.82
C ALA A 23 -2.63 3.50 4.31
N TYR A 24 -3.64 2.64 4.51
CA TYR A 24 -5.02 2.95 4.17
C TYR A 24 -5.67 3.83 5.24
N GLY A 25 -6.27 4.93 4.82
CA GLY A 25 -6.92 5.89 5.69
C GLY A 25 -7.04 7.26 5.06
N SER A 26 -7.52 8.24 5.86
CA SER A 26 -7.64 9.62 5.39
C SER A 26 -6.27 10.22 5.08
N PRO A 27 -6.07 10.82 3.90
CA PRO A 27 -4.89 11.62 3.60
C PRO A 27 -4.92 13.01 4.25
N ILE A 28 -6.11 13.47 4.71
CA ILE A 28 -6.24 14.73 5.45
C ILE A 28 -6.03 14.42 6.93
N ARG A 29 -4.96 14.98 7.51
CA ARG A 29 -4.50 14.70 8.87
C ARG A 29 -4.37 15.98 9.68
N ILE A 30 -4.49 15.85 11.00
CA ILE A 30 -4.26 16.96 11.92
C ILE A 30 -2.83 16.85 12.46
N CYS A 31 -2.04 17.89 12.25
CA CYS A 31 -0.68 17.94 12.76
C CYS A 31 -0.67 18.00 14.30
N PRO A 32 0.09 17.14 14.99
CA PRO A 32 0.15 17.15 16.45
C PRO A 32 0.83 18.41 17.01
N PHE A 33 1.67 19.09 16.22
CA PHE A 33 2.42 20.28 16.62
C PHE A 33 1.64 21.57 16.42
N CYS A 34 1.23 21.86 15.18
CA CYS A 34 0.51 23.10 14.86
C CYS A 34 -1.03 22.99 14.94
N LYS A 35 -1.58 21.80 15.17
CA LYS A 35 -3.03 21.51 15.27
C LYS A 35 -3.82 21.86 14.00
N GLN A 36 -3.16 22.14 12.89
CA GLN A 36 -3.79 22.41 11.60
C GLN A 36 -3.91 21.16 10.74
N GLU A 37 -4.91 21.15 9.86
CA GLU A 37 -5.06 20.11 8.86
C GLU A 37 -3.94 20.22 7.81
N TYR A 38 -3.39 19.09 7.42
CA TYR A 38 -2.42 19.00 6.34
C TYR A 38 -2.67 17.76 5.49
N LEU A 39 -2.22 17.78 4.23
CA LEU A 39 -2.32 16.67 3.31
C LEU A 39 -1.10 15.75 3.48
N ASP A 40 -1.34 14.51 3.85
CA ASP A 40 -0.33 13.45 3.87
C ASP A 40 -0.57 12.44 2.74
N ARG A 41 0.11 12.63 1.62
CA ARG A 41 -0.02 11.79 0.41
C ARG A 41 0.43 10.34 0.59
N ARG A 42 1.04 10.00 1.71
CA ARG A 42 1.42 8.62 2.03
C ARG A 42 0.21 7.77 2.41
N TRP A 43 -0.84 8.41 2.92
CA TRP A 43 -2.11 7.76 3.21
C TRP A 43 -2.97 7.70 1.96
N ARG A 44 -3.55 6.53 1.76
CA ARG A 44 -4.39 6.25 0.60
C ARG A 44 -5.86 6.18 1.00
N GLU A 45 -6.68 7.04 0.39
CA GLU A 45 -8.13 6.97 0.51
C GLU A 45 -8.65 5.90 -0.44
N VAL A 46 -9.05 4.76 0.12
CA VAL A 46 -9.37 3.55 -0.63
C VAL A 46 -10.56 3.74 -1.58
N ALA A 47 -11.60 4.48 -1.15
CA ALA A 47 -12.78 4.75 -1.97
C ALA A 47 -12.49 5.58 -3.22
N VAL A 48 -11.36 6.32 -3.24
CA VAL A 48 -10.93 7.19 -4.35
C VAL A 48 -9.81 6.56 -5.15
N GLN A 49 -8.79 6.04 -4.48
CA GLN A 49 -7.56 5.54 -5.11
C GLN A 49 -7.53 4.02 -5.31
N GLY A 50 -8.51 3.32 -4.72
CA GLY A 50 -8.53 1.86 -4.71
C GLY A 50 -7.47 1.23 -3.80
N PHE A 51 -7.48 -0.10 -3.76
CA PHE A 51 -6.50 -0.88 -3.02
C PHE A 51 -5.16 -0.98 -3.74
N ASP A 52 -4.10 -1.18 -2.97
CA ASP A 52 -2.80 -1.54 -3.55
C ASP A 52 -2.89 -2.95 -4.16
N PRO A 53 -2.37 -3.16 -5.39
CA PRO A 53 -2.36 -4.48 -6.01
C PRO A 53 -1.71 -5.58 -5.16
N LYS A 54 -0.78 -5.21 -4.28
CA LYS A 54 -0.15 -6.14 -3.33
C LYS A 54 -1.12 -6.72 -2.31
N SER A 55 -2.19 -5.98 -1.96
CA SER A 55 -3.19 -6.45 -1.00
C SER A 55 -4.34 -7.24 -1.64
N THR A 56 -4.47 -7.21 -2.97
CA THR A 56 -5.62 -7.77 -3.68
C THR A 56 -5.28 -8.84 -4.70
N SER A 57 -4.07 -8.79 -5.30
CA SER A 57 -3.71 -9.66 -6.41
C SER A 57 -2.59 -10.64 -6.06
N PRO A 58 -2.84 -11.97 -6.08
CA PRO A 58 -1.81 -12.97 -5.91
C PRO A 58 -0.78 -12.94 -7.04
N LEU A 59 -1.15 -12.46 -8.23
CA LEU A 59 -0.25 -12.35 -9.39
C LEU A 59 0.98 -11.48 -9.12
N TYR A 60 0.85 -10.47 -8.24
CA TYR A 60 1.99 -9.65 -7.84
C TYR A 60 3.10 -10.50 -7.19
N TYR A 61 2.71 -11.36 -6.25
CA TYR A 61 3.65 -12.24 -5.55
C TYR A 61 4.16 -13.37 -6.43
N ILE A 62 3.33 -13.88 -7.35
CA ILE A 62 3.72 -14.89 -8.33
C ILE A 62 4.81 -14.33 -9.26
N LYS A 63 4.67 -13.09 -9.73
CA LYS A 63 5.73 -12.43 -10.53
C LYS A 63 7.03 -12.30 -9.73
N ALA A 64 6.96 -11.85 -8.48
CA ALA A 64 8.13 -11.75 -7.60
C ALA A 64 8.78 -13.12 -7.34
N PHE A 65 7.99 -14.17 -7.18
CA PHE A 65 8.48 -15.54 -7.06
C PHE A 65 9.31 -15.97 -8.27
N PHE A 66 8.84 -15.73 -9.50
CA PHE A 66 9.61 -16.06 -10.70
C PHE A 66 10.91 -15.24 -10.83
N ILE A 67 10.91 -13.99 -10.37
CA ILE A 67 12.14 -13.18 -10.30
C ILE A 67 13.15 -13.82 -9.34
N CYS A 68 12.69 -14.27 -8.16
CA CYS A 68 13.54 -14.98 -7.21
C CYS A 68 14.07 -16.31 -7.78
N LEU A 69 13.23 -17.07 -8.50
CA LEU A 69 13.67 -18.31 -9.18
C LEU A 69 14.72 -18.03 -10.27
N ALA A 70 14.55 -17.00 -11.06
CA ALA A 70 15.56 -16.61 -12.06
C ALA A 70 16.89 -16.23 -11.39
N ALA A 71 16.86 -15.48 -10.30
CA ALA A 71 18.05 -15.14 -9.53
C ALA A 71 18.73 -16.39 -8.94
N LEU A 72 17.95 -17.37 -8.45
CA LEU A 72 18.46 -18.67 -7.99
C LEU A 72 19.12 -19.47 -9.12
N ALA A 73 18.51 -19.54 -10.29
CA ALA A 73 19.05 -20.27 -11.43
C ALA A 73 20.37 -19.66 -11.90
N VAL A 74 20.43 -18.34 -12.00
CA VAL A 74 21.66 -17.64 -12.42
C VAL A 74 22.76 -17.79 -11.37
N SER A 75 22.49 -17.52 -10.10
CA SER A 75 23.49 -17.60 -9.04
C SER A 75 23.94 -19.04 -8.76
N GLY A 76 23.03 -19.99 -8.80
CA GLY A 76 23.32 -21.42 -8.65
C GLY A 76 24.16 -21.95 -9.82
N GLY A 77 23.77 -21.62 -11.05
CA GLY A 77 24.52 -22.00 -12.26
C GLY A 77 25.92 -21.41 -12.27
N TRP A 78 26.07 -20.13 -11.90
CA TRP A 78 27.36 -19.48 -11.77
C TRP A 78 28.23 -20.13 -10.69
N THR A 79 27.67 -20.38 -9.51
CA THR A 79 28.38 -21.06 -8.40
C THR A 79 28.84 -22.46 -8.84
N TRP A 80 27.95 -23.23 -9.48
CA TRP A 80 28.31 -24.56 -10.00
C TRP A 80 29.48 -24.49 -11.01
N TYR A 81 29.39 -23.53 -11.96
CA TYR A 81 30.44 -23.33 -12.95
C TYR A 81 31.79 -22.97 -12.32
N THR A 82 31.82 -21.99 -11.40
CA THR A 82 33.07 -21.53 -10.76
C THR A 82 33.68 -22.61 -9.87
N VAL A 83 32.87 -23.36 -9.12
CA VAL A 83 33.40 -24.47 -8.30
C VAL A 83 33.94 -25.62 -9.15
N HIS A 84 33.24 -25.94 -10.25
CA HIS A 84 33.63 -27.09 -11.09
C HIS A 84 34.83 -26.83 -11.97
N TYR A 85 34.97 -25.62 -12.55
CA TYR A 85 36.02 -25.31 -13.51
C TYR A 85 37.18 -24.51 -12.93
N HIS A 86 36.92 -23.65 -11.92
CA HIS A 86 37.92 -22.75 -11.34
C HIS A 86 38.32 -23.11 -9.92
N HIS A 87 37.66 -24.06 -9.27
CA HIS A 87 37.82 -24.43 -7.85
C HIS A 87 37.73 -23.25 -6.88
N GLU A 88 37.03 -22.18 -7.26
CA GLU A 88 36.86 -20.97 -6.44
C GLU A 88 35.45 -20.87 -5.89
N TYR A 89 35.37 -20.40 -4.65
CA TYR A 89 34.10 -20.19 -3.92
C TYR A 89 33.85 -18.70 -3.69
N TYR A 90 32.79 -18.15 -4.26
CA TYR A 90 32.39 -16.77 -4.04
C TYR A 90 31.30 -16.67 -2.97
N THR A 91 31.66 -16.22 -1.75
CA THR A 91 30.73 -16.05 -0.61
C THR A 91 29.53 -15.16 -0.95
N SER A 92 29.72 -14.16 -1.80
CA SER A 92 28.65 -13.28 -2.27
C SER A 92 27.55 -14.02 -3.01
N MET A 93 27.89 -15.03 -3.83
CA MET A 93 26.91 -15.82 -4.58
C MET A 93 26.09 -16.73 -3.65
N VAL A 94 26.71 -17.27 -2.62
CA VAL A 94 26.02 -18.06 -1.59
C VAL A 94 24.99 -17.19 -0.85
N ALA A 95 25.33 -15.95 -0.51
CA ALA A 95 24.41 -15.02 0.08
C ALA A 95 23.19 -14.72 -0.83
N VAL A 96 23.42 -14.52 -2.13
CA VAL A 96 22.33 -14.33 -3.12
C VAL A 96 21.41 -15.55 -3.17
N ILE A 97 21.97 -16.77 -3.17
CA ILE A 97 21.19 -18.01 -3.17
C ILE A 97 20.30 -18.08 -1.92
N ILE A 98 20.85 -17.83 -0.75
CA ILE A 98 20.09 -17.86 0.52
C ILE A 98 18.96 -16.83 0.50
N VAL A 99 19.26 -15.56 0.17
CA VAL A 99 18.28 -14.49 0.15
C VAL A 99 17.16 -14.74 -0.88
N SER A 100 17.55 -15.23 -2.09
CA SER A 100 16.58 -15.55 -3.13
C SER A 100 15.69 -16.75 -2.75
N SER A 101 16.24 -17.75 -2.05
CA SER A 101 15.47 -18.89 -1.55
C SER A 101 14.44 -18.47 -0.52
N ILE A 102 14.83 -17.67 0.47
CA ILE A 102 13.92 -17.11 1.48
C ILE A 102 12.86 -16.24 0.80
N GLY A 103 13.27 -15.41 -0.15
CA GLY A 103 12.38 -14.55 -0.94
C GLY A 103 11.35 -15.35 -1.73
N ALA A 104 11.77 -16.43 -2.39
CA ALA A 104 10.86 -17.29 -3.16
C ALA A 104 9.80 -17.95 -2.25
N VAL A 105 10.20 -18.53 -1.13
CA VAL A 105 9.28 -19.14 -0.16
C VAL A 105 8.32 -18.08 0.40
N GLY A 106 8.83 -16.89 0.78
CA GLY A 106 8.02 -15.79 1.29
C GLY A 106 6.98 -15.31 0.26
N CYS A 107 7.38 -15.15 -1.00
CA CYS A 107 6.45 -14.78 -2.08
C CYS A 107 5.36 -15.82 -2.30
N LEU A 108 5.68 -17.12 -2.24
CA LEU A 108 4.71 -18.19 -2.39
C LEU A 108 3.69 -18.18 -1.24
N VAL A 109 4.15 -18.07 0.00
CA VAL A 109 3.28 -17.98 1.19
C VAL A 109 2.34 -16.77 1.09
N LEU A 110 2.86 -15.59 0.70
CA LEU A 110 2.05 -14.39 0.52
C LEU A 110 1.05 -14.52 -0.64
N ALA A 111 1.45 -15.13 -1.76
CA ALA A 111 0.54 -15.42 -2.87
C ALA A 111 -0.64 -16.29 -2.42
N LEU A 112 -0.37 -17.35 -1.66
CA LEU A 112 -1.39 -18.23 -1.09
C LEU A 112 -2.27 -17.50 -0.09
N ALA A 113 -1.70 -16.69 0.81
CA ALA A 113 -2.46 -15.91 1.79
C ALA A 113 -3.45 -14.95 1.12
N VAL A 114 -3.02 -14.24 0.05
CA VAL A 114 -3.89 -13.37 -0.74
C VAL A 114 -4.95 -14.18 -1.49
N ALA A 115 -4.58 -15.30 -2.12
CA ALA A 115 -5.51 -16.16 -2.85
C ALA A 115 -6.58 -16.78 -1.94
N LEU A 116 -6.22 -17.16 -0.71
CA LEU A 116 -7.15 -17.68 0.31
C LEU A 116 -8.00 -16.58 0.97
N GLY A 117 -7.78 -15.30 0.62
CA GLY A 117 -8.60 -14.19 1.09
C GLY A 117 -8.30 -13.71 2.50
N PHE A 118 -7.15 -14.06 3.10
CA PHE A 118 -6.78 -13.56 4.44
C PHE A 118 -6.74 -12.02 4.51
N MET A 119 -6.40 -11.35 3.40
CA MET A 119 -6.39 -9.90 3.31
C MET A 119 -7.78 -9.29 3.02
N LYS A 120 -8.75 -10.09 2.61
CA LYS A 120 -10.07 -9.61 2.17
C LYS A 120 -10.84 -8.93 3.29
N LYS A 121 -10.82 -9.51 4.49
CA LYS A 121 -11.52 -8.98 5.67
C LYS A 121 -11.00 -7.61 6.10
N ASP A 122 -9.68 -7.42 6.08
CA ASP A 122 -9.06 -6.14 6.41
C ASP A 122 -9.35 -5.10 5.32
N ASN A 123 -9.29 -5.51 4.05
CA ASN A 123 -9.63 -4.64 2.92
C ASN A 123 -11.09 -4.18 2.98
N GLU A 124 -12.04 -5.07 3.30
CA GLU A 124 -13.45 -4.70 3.50
C GLU A 124 -13.66 -3.71 4.63
N LYS A 125 -12.90 -3.84 5.72
CA LYS A 125 -12.91 -2.88 6.83
C LYS A 125 -12.45 -1.50 6.35
N TYR A 126 -11.30 -1.42 5.68
CA TYR A 126 -10.77 -0.15 5.17
C TYR A 126 -11.68 0.50 4.12
N MET A 127 -12.33 -0.31 3.27
CA MET A 127 -13.32 0.20 2.32
C MET A 127 -14.51 0.83 3.04
N ARG A 128 -15.09 0.13 4.02
CA ARG A 128 -16.23 0.67 4.81
C ARG A 128 -15.88 1.96 5.53
N GLU A 129 -14.69 2.03 6.16
CA GLU A 129 -14.23 3.24 6.82
C GLU A 129 -14.02 4.40 5.83
N SER A 130 -13.51 4.10 4.64
CA SER A 130 -13.35 5.06 3.55
C SER A 130 -14.70 5.56 3.05
N GLU A 131 -15.65 4.67 2.79
CA GLU A 131 -17.01 5.03 2.36
C GLU A 131 -17.77 5.86 3.39
N MET A 132 -17.59 5.57 4.69
CA MET A 132 -18.16 6.41 5.75
C MET A 132 -17.61 7.84 5.71
N ARG A 133 -16.29 8.02 5.48
CA ARG A 133 -15.72 9.36 5.33
C ARG A 133 -16.21 10.08 4.08
N MET A 134 -16.43 9.34 2.98
CA MET A 134 -16.91 9.89 1.72
C MET A 134 -18.41 10.33 1.77
N ARG A 135 -19.15 9.98 2.81
CA ARG A 135 -20.51 10.50 3.04
C ARG A 135 -20.51 11.93 3.57
N ASP A 136 -19.39 12.40 4.10
CA ASP A 136 -19.25 13.78 4.56
C ASP A 136 -18.93 14.70 3.37
N PRO A 137 -19.85 15.62 2.99
CA PRO A 137 -19.65 16.51 1.85
C PRO A 137 -18.46 17.47 2.03
N GLU A 138 -18.17 17.88 3.27
CA GLU A 138 -17.03 18.76 3.55
C GLU A 138 -15.71 18.01 3.31
N TYR A 139 -15.64 16.74 3.71
CA TYR A 139 -14.48 15.90 3.47
C TYR A 139 -14.25 15.67 1.96
N VAL A 140 -15.32 15.38 1.21
CA VAL A 140 -15.25 15.21 -0.26
C VAL A 140 -14.76 16.49 -0.93
N LYS A 141 -15.29 17.66 -0.52
CA LYS A 141 -14.86 18.97 -1.02
C LYS A 141 -13.35 19.21 -0.77
N LYS A 142 -12.89 18.99 0.46
CA LYS A 142 -11.48 19.12 0.84
C LYS A 142 -10.56 18.20 0.01
N LEU A 143 -10.96 16.94 -0.22
CA LEU A 143 -10.21 16.00 -1.05
C LEU A 143 -10.10 16.51 -2.50
N ARG A 144 -11.20 17.05 -3.05
CA ARG A 144 -11.21 17.63 -4.39
C ARG A 144 -10.28 18.85 -4.51
N GLU A 145 -10.31 19.73 -3.52
CA GLU A 145 -9.40 20.90 -3.43
C GLU A 145 -7.92 20.45 -3.35
N CYS A 146 -7.66 19.28 -2.74
CA CYS A 146 -6.33 18.66 -2.72
C CYS A 146 -5.94 17.95 -4.04
N GLY A 147 -6.80 17.99 -5.07
CA GLY A 147 -6.53 17.44 -6.40
C GLY A 147 -6.87 15.96 -6.57
N TYR A 148 -7.66 15.37 -5.67
CA TYR A 148 -8.14 14.00 -5.84
C TYR A 148 -9.30 13.93 -6.85
N GLN A 149 -9.27 12.92 -7.74
CA GLN A 149 -10.37 12.63 -8.65
C GLN A 149 -11.42 11.80 -7.92
N ILE A 150 -12.50 12.44 -7.52
CA ILE A 150 -13.57 11.79 -6.77
C ILE A 150 -14.52 11.06 -7.74
N PRO A 151 -14.85 9.77 -7.52
CA PRO A 151 -15.84 9.06 -8.33
C PRO A 151 -17.23 9.70 -8.27
N ALA A 152 -17.93 9.73 -9.41
CA ALA A 152 -19.23 10.39 -9.56
C ALA A 152 -20.29 9.92 -8.55
N LYS A 153 -20.24 8.67 -8.10
CA LYS A 153 -21.18 8.11 -7.11
C LYS A 153 -21.23 8.89 -5.79
N TYR A 154 -20.15 9.60 -5.41
CA TYR A 154 -20.12 10.40 -4.19
C TYR A 154 -20.64 11.84 -4.37
N PHE A 155 -20.95 12.26 -5.62
CA PHE A 155 -21.59 13.55 -5.86
C PHE A 155 -23.11 13.47 -5.87
N THR A 156 -23.68 12.34 -6.26
CA THR A 156 -25.14 12.16 -6.40
C THR A 156 -25.84 12.06 -5.06
N GLU A 157 -25.18 11.55 -4.02
CA GLU A 157 -25.75 11.48 -2.67
C GLU A 157 -25.82 12.86 -1.98
N THR A 158 -24.98 13.82 -2.38
CA THR A 158 -24.94 15.17 -1.80
C THR A 158 -26.01 16.10 -2.38
N ILE A 159 -26.56 15.81 -3.58
CA ILE A 159 -27.59 16.66 -4.23
C ILE A 159 -29.01 16.26 -3.82
N GLY A 160 -29.18 15.11 -3.15
CA GLY A 160 -30.49 14.57 -2.77
C GLY A 160 -31.08 15.07 -1.45
N THR A 161 -30.44 15.97 -0.72
CA THR A 161 -30.92 16.49 0.58
C THR A 161 -30.97 18.01 0.64
N GLU A 162 -31.35 18.68 -0.45
CA GLU A 162 -31.95 20.01 -0.27
C GLU A 162 -33.42 19.80 0.18
N PRO A 163 -33.82 20.19 1.38
CA PRO A 163 -35.22 20.19 1.73
C PRO A 163 -35.89 21.23 0.83
N GLU A 164 -36.73 20.73 -0.09
CA GLU A 164 -37.67 21.57 -0.85
C GLU A 164 -38.56 22.33 0.16
N ASN A 165 -38.13 23.54 0.53
CA ASN A 165 -38.96 24.48 1.25
C ASN A 165 -40.10 24.91 0.31
N ARG A 166 -41.23 24.17 0.38
CA ARG A 166 -42.51 24.65 -0.14
C ARG A 166 -43.07 25.67 0.83
N TYR A 167 -43.05 26.91 0.42
CA TYR A 167 -43.98 27.92 0.89
C TYR A 167 -45.26 27.85 0.08
#